data_69b66ad0bc482d59bad7b7bc9e253294
#
_entry.id   69b66ad0bc482d59bad7b7bc9e253294
#
_cell.length_a   1.000
_cell.length_b   1.000
_cell.length_c   1.000
_cell.angle_alpha   90.00
_cell.angle_beta   90.00
_cell.angle_gamma   90.00
#
_symmetry.space_group_name_H-M   'P 1'
#
loop_
_entity.id
_entity.type
_entity.pdbx_description
1 polymer ?
#
loop_
_entity_poly.entity_id
_entity_poly.type
_entity_poly.pdbx_seq_one_letter_code
_entity_poly.pdbx_strand_id
1 'polypeptide(L)'
;MGCPLAWVLVCSNSNAKYSKYSASLIQSQRIEEGTVKEITLYKFGRLVSVVMNINIKAFHPSATEFVDIFDIPDDYLPMYNLIVNYVTQSGIPMIFQINPSKKKASVYGANELKNDWLIRQVFTYISKA
;
A
#
# COMPACT_ATOMS: atom_id res chain seq x y z
N MET A 1 -29.16 -0.79 15.88
CA MET A 1 -27.95 -1.08 15.17
C MET A 1 -27.28 0.15 14.58
N GLY A 2 -26.06 0.25 14.75
CA GLY A 2 -25.32 1.46 14.50
C GLY A 2 -24.74 1.64 13.11
N CYS A 3 -25.38 1.23 12.02
CA CYS A 3 -24.87 1.64 10.71
C CYS A 3 -25.14 3.12 10.51
N PRO A 4 -24.12 3.97 10.43
CA PRO A 4 -24.32 5.36 10.04
C PRO A 4 -25.02 5.46 8.68
N LEU A 5 -25.66 6.56 8.39
CA LEU A 5 -26.39 6.72 7.14
C LEU A 5 -25.52 6.44 5.92
N ALA A 6 -24.25 6.89 5.93
CA ALA A 6 -23.33 6.64 4.85
C ALA A 6 -23.00 5.15 4.67
N TRP A 7 -23.16 4.35 5.72
CA TRP A 7 -22.90 2.92 5.72
C TRP A 7 -24.12 2.07 5.43
N VAL A 8 -25.31 2.64 5.42
CA VAL A 8 -26.53 1.88 5.24
C VAL A 8 -26.51 1.10 3.93
N LEU A 9 -26.09 1.73 2.84
CA LEU A 9 -26.00 1.06 1.55
C LEU A 9 -25.01 -0.10 1.58
N VAL A 10 -23.89 0.08 2.27
CA VAL A 10 -22.86 -0.95 2.40
C VAL A 10 -23.32 -2.06 3.34
N CYS A 11 -23.83 -1.71 4.51
CA CYS A 11 -24.29 -2.69 5.50
C CYS A 11 -25.46 -3.52 5.02
N SER A 12 -26.37 -2.94 4.27
CA SER A 12 -27.58 -3.62 3.78
C SER A 12 -27.43 -4.22 2.40
N ASN A 13 -26.35 -3.91 1.68
CA ASN A 13 -26.12 -4.44 0.35
C ASN A 13 -25.50 -5.83 0.44
N SER A 14 -26.31 -6.85 0.25
CA SER A 14 -25.86 -8.25 0.31
C SER A 14 -24.87 -8.62 -0.79
N ASN A 15 -24.71 -7.80 -1.83
CA ASN A 15 -23.76 -8.05 -2.92
C ASN A 15 -22.40 -7.45 -2.66
N ALA A 16 -22.27 -6.60 -1.65
CA ALA A 16 -20.99 -6.04 -1.28
C ALA A 16 -20.12 -7.13 -0.62
N LYS A 17 -19.05 -7.48 -1.29
CA LYS A 17 -18.14 -8.53 -0.81
C LYS A 17 -17.01 -7.92 -0.01
N TYR A 18 -16.71 -8.57 1.09
CA TYR A 18 -15.54 -8.25 1.89
C TYR A 18 -14.45 -9.29 1.65
N SER A 19 -13.24 -8.84 1.44
CA SER A 19 -12.06 -9.72 1.39
C SER A 19 -10.84 -8.97 1.90
N LYS A 20 -9.81 -9.72 2.22
CA LYS A 20 -8.52 -9.14 2.57
C LYS A 20 -7.40 -9.95 1.97
N TYR A 21 -6.28 -9.29 1.72
CA TYR A 21 -5.07 -9.90 1.22
C TYR A 21 -3.90 -9.44 2.07
N SER A 22 -3.15 -10.38 2.63
CA SER A 22 -1.94 -10.08 3.39
C SER A 22 -0.75 -10.24 2.46
N ALA A 23 -0.05 -9.15 2.20
CA ALA A 23 1.10 -9.13 1.33
C ALA A 23 2.39 -9.36 2.11
N SER A 24 3.41 -9.80 1.41
CA SER A 24 4.77 -9.94 1.94
C SER A 24 5.69 -8.95 1.27
N LEU A 25 6.63 -8.41 2.05
CA LEU A 25 7.63 -7.51 1.52
C LEU A 25 8.54 -8.25 0.53
N ILE A 26 8.74 -7.66 -0.64
CA ILE A 26 9.64 -8.21 -1.65
C ILE A 26 11.08 -8.02 -1.18
N GLN A 27 11.81 -9.12 -1.08
CA GLN A 27 13.23 -9.08 -0.74
C GLN A 27 14.03 -8.61 -1.94
N SER A 28 14.90 -7.63 -1.73
CA SER A 28 15.74 -7.10 -2.81
C SER A 28 17.04 -6.52 -2.23
N GLN A 29 17.99 -6.23 -3.10
CA GLN A 29 19.23 -5.58 -2.71
C GLN A 29 19.01 -4.15 -2.21
N ARG A 30 17.87 -3.55 -2.53
CA ARG A 30 17.55 -2.18 -2.12
C ARG A 30 16.80 -2.09 -0.80
N ILE A 31 16.34 -3.22 -0.30
CA ILE A 31 15.57 -3.28 0.94
C ILE A 31 16.30 -4.23 1.88
N GLU A 32 16.87 -3.70 2.93
CA GLU A 32 17.47 -4.50 3.98
C GLU A 32 16.39 -4.91 4.98
N GLU A 33 16.33 -6.19 5.29
CA GLU A 33 15.26 -6.79 6.06
C GLU A 33 15.15 -6.17 7.45
N GLY A 34 13.95 -5.77 7.81
CA GLY A 34 13.58 -5.34 9.15
C GLY A 34 12.40 -6.16 9.65
N THR A 35 11.72 -5.66 10.65
CA THR A 35 10.52 -6.31 11.16
C THR A 35 9.31 -5.81 10.37
N VAL A 36 8.78 -6.66 9.50
CA VAL A 36 7.51 -6.36 8.83
C VAL A 36 6.39 -6.55 9.83
N LYS A 37 5.59 -5.50 10.05
CA LYS A 37 4.44 -5.56 10.95
C LYS A 37 3.20 -5.99 10.20
N GLU A 38 2.81 -5.21 9.22
CA GLU A 38 1.58 -5.46 8.47
C GLU A 38 1.65 -4.83 7.09
N ILE A 39 1.26 -5.59 6.08
CA ILE A 39 0.87 -5.09 4.76
C ILE A 39 -0.42 -5.80 4.42
N THR A 40 -1.54 -5.12 4.59
CA THR A 40 -2.85 -5.74 4.36
C THR A 40 -3.70 -4.85 3.47
N LEU A 41 -4.29 -5.45 2.46
CA LEU A 41 -5.26 -4.81 1.60
C LEU A 41 -6.64 -5.30 2.00
N TYR A 42 -7.49 -4.38 2.41
CA TYR A 42 -8.88 -4.66 2.76
C TYR A 42 -9.74 -4.19 1.61
N LYS A 43 -10.60 -5.06 1.13
CA LYS A 43 -11.49 -4.74 0.02
C LYS A 43 -12.94 -4.91 0.44
N PHE A 44 -13.73 -3.90 0.20
CA PHE A 44 -15.16 -3.94 0.41
C PHE A 44 -15.85 -3.44 -0.87
N GLY A 45 -16.52 -4.34 -1.58
CA GLY A 45 -16.98 -4.02 -2.92
C GLY A 45 -15.81 -3.70 -3.83
N ARG A 46 -15.75 -2.46 -4.33
CA ARG A 46 -14.63 -1.97 -5.14
C ARG A 46 -13.69 -1.03 -4.38
N LEU A 47 -13.98 -0.78 -3.11
CA LEU A 47 -13.14 0.08 -2.29
C LEU A 47 -12.02 -0.74 -1.65
N VAL A 48 -10.79 -0.35 -1.90
CA VAL A 48 -9.60 -1.01 -1.34
C VAL A 48 -8.88 -0.06 -0.42
N SER A 49 -8.55 -0.54 0.78
CA SER A 49 -7.69 0.18 1.72
C SER A 49 -6.41 -0.61 1.91
N VAL A 50 -5.29 0.02 1.62
CA VAL A 50 -3.96 -0.53 1.85
C VAL A 50 -3.48 -0.04 3.20
N VAL A 51 -3.26 -0.95 4.13
CA VAL A 51 -2.73 -0.64 5.45
C VAL A 51 -1.30 -1.13 5.51
N MET A 52 -0.37 -0.21 5.69
CA MET A 52 1.05 -0.53 5.81
C MET A 52 1.58 -0.08 7.17
N ASN A 53 2.16 -1.02 7.87
CA ASN A 53 2.90 -0.77 9.10
C ASN A 53 4.16 -1.61 9.03
N ILE A 54 5.17 -1.08 8.35
CA ILE A 54 6.38 -1.80 7.99
C ILE A 54 7.59 -1.10 8.62
N ASN A 55 8.45 -1.89 9.22
CA ASN A 55 9.75 -1.42 9.65
C ASN A 55 10.81 -2.07 8.76
N ILE A 56 11.54 -1.25 8.05
CA ILE A 56 12.64 -1.68 7.18
C ILE A 56 13.94 -1.16 7.78
N LYS A 57 14.91 -2.04 7.94
CA LYS A 57 16.19 -1.70 8.57
C LYS A 57 16.97 -0.69 7.74
N ALA A 58 17.01 -0.88 6.44
CA ALA A 58 17.63 0.06 5.52
C ALA A 58 16.92 0.02 4.17
N PHE A 59 16.78 1.16 3.57
CA PHE A 59 16.20 1.29 2.25
C PHE A 59 17.12 2.12 1.37
N HIS A 60 17.49 1.54 0.23
CA HIS A 60 18.35 2.19 -0.76
C HIS A 60 17.50 2.60 -1.95
N PRO A 61 16.85 3.76 -1.89
CA PRO A 61 15.98 4.19 -2.97
C PRO A 61 16.77 4.50 -4.23
N SER A 62 16.06 4.54 -5.35
CA SER A 62 16.63 5.02 -6.59
C SER A 62 16.14 6.44 -6.86
N ALA A 63 17.02 7.29 -7.39
CA ALA A 63 16.64 8.62 -7.84
C ALA A 63 16.01 8.61 -9.24
N THR A 64 15.97 7.46 -9.90
CA THR A 64 15.51 7.35 -11.29
C THR A 64 14.40 6.34 -11.51
N GLU A 65 14.11 5.48 -10.54
CA GLU A 65 13.11 4.43 -10.70
C GLU A 65 12.41 4.10 -9.40
N PHE A 66 11.22 3.51 -9.50
CA PHE A 66 10.48 2.98 -8.36
C PHE A 66 11.06 1.63 -7.94
N VAL A 67 11.12 1.40 -6.64
CA VAL A 67 11.53 0.12 -6.05
C VAL A 67 10.29 -0.64 -5.61
N ASP A 68 10.10 -1.85 -6.14
CA ASP A 68 8.94 -2.69 -5.81
C ASP A 68 9.00 -3.16 -4.37
N ILE A 69 7.88 -3.09 -3.67
CA ILE A 69 7.79 -3.47 -2.26
C ILE A 69 6.85 -4.66 -1.99
N PHE A 70 5.76 -4.80 -2.72
CA PHE A 70 4.91 -5.99 -2.60
C PHE A 70 4.05 -6.19 -3.85
N ASP A 71 3.63 -7.44 -4.04
CA ASP A 71 2.74 -7.83 -5.14
C ASP A 71 1.28 -7.55 -4.79
N ILE A 72 0.49 -7.28 -5.82
CA ILE A 72 -0.94 -7.00 -5.66
C ILE A 72 -1.74 -7.94 -6.56
N PRO A 73 -2.68 -8.71 -6.01
CA PRO A 73 -3.55 -9.56 -6.82
C PRO A 73 -4.46 -8.75 -7.73
N ASP A 74 -4.88 -9.36 -8.83
CA ASP A 74 -5.70 -8.70 -9.86
C ASP A 74 -6.95 -8.04 -9.29
N ASP A 75 -7.63 -8.69 -8.36
CA ASP A 75 -8.87 -8.17 -7.77
C ASP A 75 -8.66 -6.90 -6.94
N TYR A 76 -7.43 -6.59 -6.60
CA TYR A 76 -7.08 -5.43 -5.76
C TYR A 76 -6.40 -4.31 -6.54
N LEU A 77 -6.28 -4.44 -7.85
CA LEU A 77 -5.61 -3.43 -8.66
C LEU A 77 -6.46 -2.17 -8.81
N PRO A 78 -5.86 -0.99 -8.75
CA PRO A 78 -6.60 0.26 -8.98
C PRO A 78 -6.99 0.42 -10.44
N MET A 79 -7.99 1.27 -10.69
CA MET A 79 -8.43 1.58 -12.06
C MET A 79 -7.34 2.28 -12.87
N TYR A 80 -6.54 3.11 -12.21
CA TYR A 80 -5.48 3.89 -12.82
C TYR A 80 -4.24 3.79 -11.96
N ASN A 81 -3.11 4.30 -12.46
CA ASN A 81 -1.93 4.44 -11.62
C ASN A 81 -2.28 5.24 -10.37
N LEU A 82 -2.06 4.63 -9.22
CA LEU A 82 -2.19 5.32 -7.95
C LEU A 82 -0.82 5.87 -7.57
N ILE A 83 -0.73 7.18 -7.43
CA ILE A 83 0.51 7.85 -7.04
C ILE A 83 0.18 8.72 -5.83
N VAL A 84 0.87 8.47 -4.72
CA VAL A 84 0.64 9.19 -3.47
C VAL A 84 1.96 9.72 -2.96
N ASN A 85 2.02 11.02 -2.75
CA ASN A 85 3.14 11.66 -2.08
C ASN A 85 2.93 11.55 -0.57
N TYR A 86 3.95 11.15 0.15
CA TYR A 86 3.90 11.11 1.61
C TYR A 86 5.25 11.47 2.20
N VAL A 87 5.25 11.74 3.50
CA VAL A 87 6.46 12.08 4.24
C VAL A 87 6.65 11.03 5.33
N THR A 88 7.85 10.50 5.44
CA THR A 88 8.17 9.55 6.49
C THR A 88 8.18 10.23 7.86
N GLN A 89 8.20 9.44 8.91
CA GLN A 89 8.31 9.97 10.28
C GLN A 89 9.54 10.87 10.47
N SER A 90 10.60 10.60 9.72
CA SER A 90 11.83 11.39 9.77
C SER A 90 11.78 12.65 8.88
N GLY A 91 10.64 12.93 8.26
CA GLY A 91 10.46 14.13 7.42
C GLY A 91 10.98 13.97 6.00
N ILE A 92 11.21 12.76 5.52
CA ILE A 92 11.74 12.50 4.18
C ILE A 92 10.60 12.29 3.20
N PRO A 93 10.51 13.10 2.11
CA PRO A 93 9.47 12.93 1.11
C PRO A 93 9.67 11.65 0.31
N MET A 94 8.58 10.91 0.12
CA MET A 94 8.54 9.67 -0.64
C MET A 94 7.33 9.66 -1.55
N ILE A 95 7.36 8.81 -2.57
CA ILE A 95 6.23 8.58 -3.46
C ILE A 95 5.89 7.11 -3.42
N PHE A 96 4.64 6.81 -3.14
CA PHE A 96 4.08 5.47 -3.22
C PHE A 96 3.29 5.35 -4.52
N GLN A 97 3.46 4.23 -5.22
CA GLN A 97 2.76 3.98 -6.48
C GLN A 97 2.22 2.56 -6.52
N ILE A 98 1.00 2.42 -7.05
CA ILE A 98 0.52 1.13 -7.53
C ILE A 98 0.30 1.26 -9.02
N ASN A 99 1.09 0.52 -9.80
CA ASN A 99 0.94 0.46 -11.25
C ASN A 99 0.15 -0.81 -11.60
N PRO A 100 -1.08 -0.68 -12.13
CA PRO A 100 -1.89 -1.86 -12.45
C PRO A 100 -1.25 -2.77 -13.49
N SER A 101 -0.44 -2.23 -14.38
CA SER A 101 0.23 -3.03 -15.41
C SER A 101 1.33 -3.91 -14.82
N LYS A 102 2.01 -3.43 -13.79
CA LYS A 102 3.07 -4.20 -13.12
C LYS A 102 2.52 -5.10 -12.02
N LYS A 103 1.32 -4.83 -11.52
CA LYS A 103 0.69 -5.57 -10.41
C LYS A 103 1.54 -5.55 -9.14
N LYS A 104 2.19 -4.42 -8.90
CA LYS A 104 3.09 -4.23 -7.76
C LYS A 104 2.93 -2.85 -7.17
N ALA A 105 3.10 -2.78 -5.86
CA ALA A 105 3.29 -1.51 -5.17
C ALA A 105 4.78 -1.21 -5.13
N SER A 106 5.13 0.04 -5.31
CA SER A 106 6.51 0.48 -5.33
C SER A 106 6.65 1.84 -4.68
N VAL A 107 7.87 2.17 -4.29
CA VAL A 107 8.19 3.45 -3.67
C VAL A 107 9.39 4.09 -4.37
N TYR A 108 9.40 5.41 -4.32
CA TYR A 108 10.47 6.23 -4.89
C TYR A 108 10.87 7.28 -3.88
N GLY A 109 12.18 7.47 -3.76
CA GLY A 109 12.71 8.53 -2.92
C GLY A 109 14.17 8.78 -3.28
N ALA A 110 14.56 10.04 -3.24
CA ALA A 110 15.90 10.44 -3.67
C ALA A 110 16.98 10.20 -2.60
N ASN A 111 16.58 10.12 -1.34
CA ASN A 111 17.52 10.03 -0.24
C ASN A 111 17.59 8.63 0.34
N GLU A 112 18.80 8.18 0.57
CA GLU A 112 19.05 6.91 1.23
C GLU A 112 18.61 6.98 2.69
N LEU A 113 17.80 6.00 3.10
CA LEU A 113 17.32 5.89 4.47
C LEU A 113 18.15 4.84 5.20
N LYS A 114 18.88 5.28 6.20
CA LYS A 114 19.64 4.41 7.09
C LYS A 114 18.86 4.34 8.41
N ASN A 115 18.74 3.16 8.96
CA ASN A 115 18.12 2.91 10.27
C ASN A 115 16.61 3.12 10.31
N ASP A 116 15.90 2.08 10.60
CA ASP A 116 14.49 2.05 11.02
C ASP A 116 13.55 2.88 10.16
N TRP A 117 13.55 2.59 8.87
CA TRP A 117 12.58 3.20 7.98
C TRP A 117 11.20 2.64 8.29
N LEU A 118 10.35 3.50 8.82
CA LEU A 118 9.03 3.14 9.26
C LEU A 118 7.99 3.68 8.30
N ILE A 119 7.27 2.79 7.65
CA ILE A 119 6.13 3.14 6.82
C ILE A 119 4.87 2.84 7.62
N ARG A 120 4.16 3.89 8.01
CA ARG A 120 2.84 3.80 8.64
C ARG A 120 1.87 4.61 7.82
N GLN A 121 1.24 3.96 6.86
CA GLN A 121 0.36 4.65 5.92
C GLN A 121 -0.89 3.83 5.64
N VAL A 122 -1.98 4.52 5.38
CA VAL A 122 -3.21 3.93 4.88
C VAL A 122 -3.61 4.70 3.63
N PHE A 123 -3.76 3.99 2.54
CA PHE A 123 -4.23 4.54 1.28
C PHE A 123 -5.52 3.85 0.87
N THR A 124 -6.44 4.61 0.30
CA THR A 124 -7.72 4.07 -0.16
C THR A 124 -7.92 4.42 -1.62
N TYR A 125 -8.37 3.46 -2.40
CA TYR A 125 -8.61 3.65 -3.83
C TYR A 125 -9.75 2.76 -4.31
N ILE A 126 -10.22 3.03 -5.52
CA ILE A 126 -11.25 2.22 -6.19
C ILE A 126 -10.54 1.21 -7.08
N SER A 127 -10.86 -0.08 -6.89
CA SER A 127 -10.32 -1.14 -7.74
C SER A 127 -11.03 -1.18 -9.09
N LYS A 128 -10.35 -1.73 -10.10
CA LYS A 128 -10.96 -1.91 -11.41
C LYS A 128 -11.90 -3.11 -11.49
N ALA A 129 -11.84 -3.98 -10.51
CA ALA A 129 -12.71 -5.17 -10.44
C ALA A 129 -13.62 -5.14 -9.21
#